data_ff3e8e4445ff5781173a68e2a89ded3c
#
_entry.id   ff3e8e4445ff5781173a68e2a89ded3c
#
_cell.length_a   1.000
_cell.length_b   1.000
_cell.length_c   1.000
_cell.angle_alpha   90.00
_cell.angle_beta   90.00
_cell.angle_gamma   90.00
#
_symmetry.space_group_name_H-M   'P 1'
#
loop_
_entity.id
_entity.type
_entity.pdbx_description
1 polymer ?
#
loop_
_entity_poly.entity_id
_entity_poly.type
_entity_poly.pdbx_seq_one_letter_code
_entity_poly.pdbx_strand_id
1 'polypeptide(L)'
;MVAHLTAGREKYAAAQEEMAALLEELPPLRQKLLCAVDRDSRAFDRYMEALTMPKATPEEQAARKAAMEEGLKEAAQVPMEVAETVASLFPALETVVLRGNPNAVTDGMVGAMLARTAVLGALFNVRVNLDSIHDSHFTAALAARADAAQELALSWEKRILSPIALAGTLS
;
A
#
# COMPACT_ATOMS: atom_id res chain seq x y z
N MET A 1 -4.57 -10.81 13.28
CA MET A 1 -5.33 -12.00 13.68
C MET A 1 -4.43 -13.22 13.79
N VAL A 2 -3.81 -13.75 12.75
CA VAL A 2 -2.96 -14.97 12.83
C VAL A 2 -1.90 -14.87 13.90
N ALA A 3 -1.16 -13.73 13.99
CA ALA A 3 -0.18 -13.49 15.05
C ALA A 3 -0.80 -13.62 16.46
N HIS A 4 -1.98 -13.05 16.70
CA HIS A 4 -2.70 -13.19 17.98
C HIS A 4 -3.14 -14.62 18.27
N LEU A 5 -3.48 -15.40 17.25
CA LEU A 5 -3.86 -16.81 17.41
C LEU A 5 -2.65 -17.72 17.63
N THR A 6 -1.44 -17.21 17.42
CA THR A 6 -0.17 -17.92 17.58
C THR A 6 0.56 -17.53 18.86
N ALA A 7 0.60 -16.22 19.16
CA ALA A 7 1.30 -15.67 20.32
C ALA A 7 0.77 -16.23 21.65
N GLY A 8 1.66 -16.45 22.62
CA GLY A 8 1.36 -16.94 23.96
C GLY A 8 0.96 -18.42 24.01
N ARG A 9 1.07 -19.18 22.93
CA ARG A 9 0.76 -20.60 22.90
C ARG A 9 2.03 -21.45 22.90
N GLU A 10 2.19 -22.32 23.89
CA GLU A 10 3.35 -23.20 24.05
C GLU A 10 3.60 -24.07 22.80
N LYS A 11 2.54 -24.51 22.14
CA LYS A 11 2.60 -25.29 20.89
C LYS A 11 3.39 -24.58 19.78
N TYR A 12 3.49 -23.24 19.81
CA TYR A 12 4.17 -22.41 18.82
C TYR A 12 5.37 -21.66 19.44
N ALA A 13 6.05 -22.28 20.40
CA ALA A 13 7.16 -21.67 21.13
C ALA A 13 8.26 -21.12 20.18
N ALA A 14 8.55 -21.83 19.10
CA ALA A 14 9.55 -21.44 18.11
C ALA A 14 9.23 -20.20 17.26
N ALA A 15 7.98 -19.70 17.33
CA ALA A 15 7.52 -18.54 16.57
C ALA A 15 7.19 -17.32 17.45
N GLN A 16 7.41 -17.41 18.78
CA GLN A 16 6.94 -16.39 19.72
C GLN A 16 7.61 -15.02 19.51
N GLU A 17 8.90 -14.99 19.25
CA GLU A 17 9.64 -13.75 19.03
C GLU A 17 9.13 -13.02 17.77
N GLU A 18 8.97 -13.75 16.67
CA GLU A 18 8.47 -13.19 15.41
C GLU A 18 7.02 -12.68 15.58
N MET A 19 6.17 -13.44 16.25
CA MET A 19 4.77 -13.02 16.48
C MET A 19 4.68 -11.81 17.40
N ALA A 20 5.52 -11.70 18.42
CA ALA A 20 5.57 -10.53 19.29
C ALA A 20 5.99 -9.29 18.50
N ALA A 21 7.05 -9.38 17.70
CA ALA A 21 7.50 -8.29 16.84
C ALA A 21 6.38 -7.81 15.90
N LEU A 22 5.67 -8.73 15.23
CA LEU A 22 4.55 -8.38 14.35
C LEU A 22 3.40 -7.69 15.09
N LEU A 23 3.13 -8.08 16.34
CA LEU A 23 2.08 -7.44 17.13
C LEU A 23 2.42 -6.00 17.55
N GLU A 24 3.70 -5.66 17.59
CA GLU A 24 4.19 -4.30 17.84
C GLU A 24 4.27 -3.47 16.56
N GLU A 25 4.70 -4.07 15.44
CA GLU A 25 4.94 -3.37 14.16
C GLU A 25 3.67 -3.06 13.38
N LEU A 26 2.68 -3.98 13.39
CA LEU A 26 1.50 -3.84 12.53
C LEU A 26 0.53 -2.73 12.94
N PRO A 27 0.28 -2.42 14.23
CA PRO A 27 -0.65 -1.36 14.62
C PRO A 27 -0.28 0.03 14.10
N PRO A 28 1.00 0.50 14.14
CA PRO A 28 1.39 1.77 13.53
C PRO A 28 1.16 1.82 12.02
N LEU A 29 1.42 0.73 11.29
CA LEU A 29 1.18 0.65 9.84
C LEU A 29 -0.32 0.73 9.53
N ARG A 30 -1.15 0.05 10.31
CA ARG A 30 -2.61 0.16 10.20
C ARG A 30 -3.07 1.60 10.42
N GLN A 31 -2.54 2.29 11.45
CA GLN A 31 -2.90 3.68 11.71
C GLN A 31 -2.47 4.61 10.57
N LYS A 32 -1.27 4.40 10.01
CA LYS A 32 -0.77 5.15 8.85
C LYS A 32 -1.71 5.00 7.66
N LEU A 33 -2.19 3.78 7.37
CA LEU A 33 -3.14 3.53 6.28
C LEU A 33 -4.50 4.17 6.54
N LEU A 34 -4.99 4.17 7.77
CA LEU A 34 -6.24 4.87 8.12
C LEU A 34 -6.12 6.38 7.94
N CYS A 35 -5.00 6.98 8.34
CA CYS A 35 -4.75 8.41 8.13
C CYS A 35 -4.60 8.76 6.63
N ALA A 36 -4.19 7.81 5.80
CA ALA A 36 -4.07 8.03 4.36
C ALA A 36 -5.42 8.27 3.68
N VAL A 37 -6.52 7.72 4.21
CA VAL A 37 -7.88 7.97 3.70
C VAL A 37 -8.23 9.45 3.75
N ASP A 38 -7.99 10.10 4.89
CA ASP A 38 -8.25 11.53 5.06
C ASP A 38 -7.28 12.40 4.24
N ARG A 39 -6.05 11.93 4.07
CA ARG A 39 -5.04 12.63 3.25
C ARG A 39 -5.42 12.61 1.77
N ASP A 40 -5.89 11.48 1.27
CA ASP A 40 -6.35 11.32 -0.10
C ASP A 40 -7.52 12.27 -0.41
N SER A 41 -8.52 12.30 0.46
CA SER A 41 -9.65 13.22 0.34
C SER A 41 -9.19 14.68 0.33
N ARG A 42 -8.28 15.07 1.23
CA ARG A 42 -7.75 16.45 1.27
C ARG A 42 -6.89 16.81 0.05
N ALA A 43 -6.15 15.85 -0.52
CA ALA A 43 -5.40 16.10 -1.74
C ALA A 43 -6.33 16.42 -2.92
N PHE A 44 -7.43 15.69 -3.02
CA PHE A 44 -8.47 15.96 -4.02
C PHE A 44 -9.12 17.33 -3.81
N ASP A 45 -9.48 17.67 -2.57
CA ASP A 45 -10.10 18.96 -2.23
C ASP A 45 -9.18 20.13 -2.61
N ARG A 46 -7.87 20.05 -2.33
CA ARG A 46 -6.89 21.08 -2.73
C ARG A 46 -6.82 21.27 -4.24
N TYR A 47 -6.86 20.19 -5.01
CA TYR A 47 -6.93 20.29 -6.47
C TYR A 47 -8.21 20.98 -6.92
N MET A 48 -9.36 20.63 -6.33
CA MET A 48 -10.65 21.25 -6.63
C MET A 48 -10.66 22.75 -6.26
N GLU A 49 -10.08 23.13 -5.12
CA GLU A 49 -9.91 24.54 -4.72
C GLU A 49 -9.07 25.30 -5.75
N ALA A 50 -7.95 24.72 -6.20
CA ALA A 50 -7.10 25.32 -7.23
C ALA A 50 -7.83 25.56 -8.55
N LEU A 51 -8.80 24.69 -8.92
CA LEU A 51 -9.64 24.89 -10.10
C LEU A 51 -10.55 26.13 -10.00
N THR A 52 -10.89 26.57 -8.79
CA THR A 52 -11.74 27.74 -8.55
C THR A 52 -10.96 29.05 -8.40
N MET A 53 -9.63 29.02 -8.37
CA MET A 53 -8.78 30.20 -8.23
C MET A 53 -8.99 31.20 -9.37
N PRO A 54 -8.82 32.52 -9.12
CA PRO A 54 -8.88 33.56 -10.14
C PRO A 54 -7.95 33.27 -11.33
N LYS A 55 -8.33 33.75 -12.52
CA LYS A 55 -7.59 33.54 -13.79
C LYS A 55 -7.65 34.74 -14.74
N ALA A 56 -7.95 35.93 -14.22
CA ALA A 56 -8.13 37.14 -15.03
C ALA A 56 -6.82 37.75 -15.45
N THR A 57 -5.76 37.70 -14.61
CA THR A 57 -4.44 38.24 -14.91
C THR A 57 -3.41 37.15 -15.18
N PRO A 58 -2.28 37.46 -15.84
CA PRO A 58 -1.20 36.47 -16.03
C PRO A 58 -0.66 35.89 -14.71
N GLU A 59 -0.56 36.73 -13.67
CA GLU A 59 -0.10 36.34 -12.33
C GLU A 59 -1.10 35.35 -11.66
N GLU A 60 -2.40 35.64 -11.77
CA GLU A 60 -3.44 34.73 -11.27
C GLU A 60 -3.43 33.40 -12.03
N GLN A 61 -3.27 33.41 -13.33
CA GLN A 61 -3.16 32.21 -14.15
C GLN A 61 -1.95 31.37 -13.76
N ALA A 62 -0.79 32.01 -13.53
CA ALA A 62 0.43 31.35 -13.10
C ALA A 62 0.26 30.72 -11.70
N ALA A 63 -0.29 31.45 -10.75
CA ALA A 63 -0.55 30.97 -9.40
C ALA A 63 -1.54 29.78 -9.39
N ARG A 64 -2.63 29.89 -10.16
CA ARG A 64 -3.62 28.81 -10.33
C ARG A 64 -2.99 27.55 -10.94
N LYS A 65 -2.19 27.70 -11.99
CA LYS A 65 -1.50 26.58 -12.64
C LYS A 65 -0.56 25.88 -11.68
N ALA A 66 0.22 26.63 -10.90
CA ALA A 66 1.12 26.07 -9.90
C ALA A 66 0.35 25.32 -8.80
N ALA A 67 -0.75 25.88 -8.29
CA ALA A 67 -1.57 25.23 -7.28
C ALA A 67 -2.23 23.94 -7.79
N MET A 68 -2.69 23.92 -9.04
CA MET A 68 -3.23 22.71 -9.68
C MET A 68 -2.16 21.63 -9.82
N GLU A 69 -0.96 22.00 -10.26
CA GLU A 69 0.17 21.06 -10.40
C GLU A 69 0.55 20.43 -9.05
N GLU A 70 0.64 21.23 -7.99
CA GLU A 70 0.92 20.72 -6.63
C GLU A 70 -0.22 19.82 -6.11
N GLY A 71 -1.47 20.18 -6.34
CA GLY A 71 -2.62 19.33 -5.98
C GLY A 71 -2.57 17.97 -6.67
N LEU A 72 -2.24 17.94 -7.98
CA LEU A 72 -2.09 16.70 -8.74
C LEU A 72 -0.91 15.85 -8.23
N LYS A 73 0.22 16.48 -7.91
CA LYS A 73 1.37 15.77 -7.33
C LYS A 73 1.01 15.12 -5.99
N GLU A 74 0.30 15.83 -5.11
CA GLU A 74 -0.15 15.27 -3.84
C GLU A 74 -1.15 14.13 -4.05
N ALA A 75 -2.11 14.29 -4.98
CA ALA A 75 -3.09 13.26 -5.34
C ALA A 75 -2.44 12.00 -5.95
N ALA A 76 -1.24 12.10 -6.54
CA ALA A 76 -0.46 10.95 -6.98
C ALA A 76 0.43 10.36 -5.87
N GLN A 77 0.98 11.22 -5.00
CA GLN A 77 1.92 10.81 -3.95
C GLN A 77 1.22 10.03 -2.84
N VAL A 78 0.01 10.41 -2.41
CA VAL A 78 -0.72 9.73 -1.34
C VAL A 78 -1.00 8.26 -1.67
N PRO A 79 -1.59 7.89 -2.81
CA PRO A 79 -1.80 6.49 -3.16
C PRO A 79 -0.48 5.75 -3.37
N MET A 80 0.61 6.40 -3.80
CA MET A 80 1.93 5.76 -3.87
C MET A 80 2.43 5.34 -2.48
N GLU A 81 2.31 6.22 -1.49
CA GLU A 81 2.66 5.90 -0.10
C GLU A 81 1.80 4.78 0.49
N VAL A 82 0.53 4.71 0.10
CA VAL A 82 -0.36 3.58 0.46
C VAL A 82 0.18 2.29 -0.14
N ALA A 83 0.48 2.28 -1.45
CA ALA A 83 1.03 1.10 -2.13
C ALA A 83 2.32 0.60 -1.46
N GLU A 84 3.26 1.48 -1.18
CA GLU A 84 4.53 1.15 -0.51
C GLU A 84 4.32 0.65 0.93
N THR A 85 3.40 1.29 1.67
CA THR A 85 3.09 0.86 3.04
C THR A 85 2.45 -0.53 3.06
N VAL A 86 1.54 -0.83 2.12
CA VAL A 86 0.97 -2.18 2.01
C VAL A 86 2.02 -3.17 1.52
N ALA A 87 2.87 -2.79 0.57
CA ALA A 87 3.95 -3.65 0.08
C ALA A 87 4.94 -4.04 1.20
N SER A 88 5.18 -3.17 2.17
CA SER A 88 6.02 -3.48 3.33
C SER A 88 5.45 -4.58 4.24
N LEU A 89 4.17 -4.95 4.10
CA LEU A 89 3.54 -6.02 4.89
C LEU A 89 3.85 -7.45 4.40
N PHE A 90 4.35 -7.63 3.17
CA PHE A 90 4.54 -8.97 2.62
C PHE A 90 5.48 -9.87 3.44
N PRO A 91 6.60 -9.42 3.99
CA PRO A 91 7.41 -10.25 4.90
C PRO A 91 6.64 -10.73 6.12
N ALA A 92 5.82 -9.86 6.73
CA ALA A 92 4.95 -10.20 7.85
C ALA A 92 3.90 -11.25 7.45
N LEU A 93 3.31 -11.11 6.26
CA LEU A 93 2.35 -12.07 5.72
C LEU A 93 2.99 -13.44 5.45
N GLU A 94 4.21 -13.48 4.92
CA GLU A 94 4.95 -14.72 4.79
C GLU A 94 5.23 -15.37 6.14
N THR A 95 5.68 -14.60 7.11
CA THR A 95 5.98 -15.08 8.46
C THR A 95 4.75 -15.74 9.10
N VAL A 96 3.58 -15.09 9.04
CA VAL A 96 2.36 -15.68 9.63
C VAL A 96 1.87 -16.91 8.87
N VAL A 97 2.09 -17.00 7.57
CA VAL A 97 1.74 -18.17 6.76
C VAL A 97 2.65 -19.36 7.07
N LEU A 98 3.95 -19.14 7.20
CA LEU A 98 4.93 -20.21 7.38
C LEU A 98 5.12 -20.62 8.84
N ARG A 99 4.96 -19.69 9.78
CA ARG A 99 5.32 -19.85 11.20
C ARG A 99 4.14 -19.71 12.16
N GLY A 100 3.01 -19.19 11.67
CA GLY A 100 1.81 -18.98 12.46
C GLY A 100 1.02 -20.27 12.75
N ASN A 101 -0.14 -20.09 13.39
CA ASN A 101 -1.06 -21.18 13.65
C ASN A 101 -1.54 -21.84 12.33
N PRO A 102 -1.27 -23.14 12.09
CA PRO A 102 -1.66 -23.83 10.85
C PRO A 102 -3.17 -23.78 10.56
N ASN A 103 -4.00 -23.68 11.60
CA ASN A 103 -5.45 -23.61 11.42
C ASN A 103 -5.91 -22.23 10.89
N ALA A 104 -5.03 -21.25 10.86
CA ALA A 104 -5.29 -19.90 10.34
C ALA A 104 -4.40 -19.57 9.13
N VAL A 105 -3.77 -20.56 8.52
CA VAL A 105 -2.88 -20.35 7.38
C VAL A 105 -3.61 -19.71 6.19
N THR A 106 -4.85 -20.14 5.93
CA THR A 106 -5.69 -19.59 4.86
C THR A 106 -6.01 -18.11 5.05
N ASP A 107 -6.14 -17.66 6.29
CA ASP A 107 -6.33 -16.23 6.59
C ASP A 107 -5.09 -15.39 6.23
N GLY A 108 -3.90 -15.93 6.48
CA GLY A 108 -2.63 -15.32 6.04
C GLY A 108 -2.52 -15.25 4.52
N MET A 109 -2.93 -16.30 3.81
CA MET A 109 -2.95 -16.34 2.34
C MET A 109 -3.94 -15.34 1.75
N VAL A 110 -5.16 -15.28 2.27
CA VAL A 110 -6.15 -14.25 1.88
C VAL A 110 -5.60 -12.87 2.15
N GLY A 111 -4.90 -12.67 3.28
CA GLY A 111 -4.19 -11.43 3.59
C GLY A 111 -3.19 -11.02 2.50
N ALA A 112 -2.40 -11.97 1.97
CA ALA A 112 -1.46 -11.71 0.88
C ALA A 112 -2.16 -11.33 -0.43
N MET A 113 -3.25 -12.00 -0.78
CA MET A 113 -4.07 -11.67 -1.95
C MET A 113 -4.68 -10.27 -1.83
N LEU A 114 -5.20 -9.92 -0.66
CA LEU A 114 -5.75 -8.58 -0.39
C LEU A 114 -4.68 -7.52 -0.41
N ALA A 115 -3.48 -7.78 0.13
CA ALA A 115 -2.35 -6.86 0.07
C ALA A 115 -1.94 -6.58 -1.38
N ARG A 116 -1.80 -7.61 -2.23
CA ARG A 116 -1.53 -7.43 -3.66
C ARG A 116 -2.63 -6.59 -4.33
N THR A 117 -3.89 -6.89 -4.05
CA THR A 117 -5.01 -6.15 -4.62
C THR A 117 -5.00 -4.68 -4.19
N ALA A 118 -4.69 -4.40 -2.92
CA ALA A 118 -4.59 -3.04 -2.40
C ALA A 118 -3.42 -2.26 -3.04
N VAL A 119 -2.25 -2.90 -3.21
CA VAL A 119 -1.12 -2.28 -3.94
C VAL A 119 -1.54 -1.92 -5.36
N LEU A 120 -2.09 -2.86 -6.13
CA LEU A 120 -2.48 -2.61 -7.52
C LEU A 120 -3.58 -1.54 -7.62
N GLY A 121 -4.57 -1.55 -6.72
CA GLY A 121 -5.61 -0.53 -6.68
C GLY A 121 -5.06 0.87 -6.42
N ALA A 122 -4.14 1.01 -5.47
CA ALA A 122 -3.45 2.27 -5.21
C ALA A 122 -2.62 2.74 -6.43
N LEU A 123 -1.91 1.82 -7.10
CA LEU A 123 -1.11 2.15 -8.28
C LEU A 123 -1.97 2.57 -9.49
N PHE A 124 -3.20 2.12 -9.62
CA PHE A 124 -4.11 2.65 -10.63
C PHE A 124 -4.40 4.14 -10.39
N ASN A 125 -4.65 4.54 -9.13
CA ASN A 125 -4.82 5.96 -8.79
C ASN A 125 -3.54 6.78 -9.04
N VAL A 126 -2.36 6.24 -8.72
CA VAL A 126 -1.08 6.90 -9.07
C VAL A 126 -1.04 7.18 -10.57
N ARG A 127 -1.22 6.15 -11.41
CA ARG A 127 -1.07 6.27 -12.87
C ARG A 127 -2.05 7.24 -13.50
N VAL A 128 -3.31 7.23 -13.08
CA VAL A 128 -4.33 8.17 -13.57
C VAL A 128 -3.94 9.62 -13.30
N ASN A 129 -3.36 9.91 -12.13
CA ASN A 129 -2.93 11.26 -11.79
C ASN A 129 -1.66 11.68 -12.55
N LEU A 130 -0.73 10.74 -12.84
CA LEU A 130 0.50 11.05 -13.59
C LEU A 130 0.24 11.66 -14.97
N ASP A 131 -0.82 11.24 -15.66
CA ASP A 131 -1.16 11.72 -17.00
C ASP A 131 -1.48 13.22 -17.04
N SER A 132 -1.82 13.83 -15.91
CA SER A 132 -2.18 15.24 -15.79
C SER A 132 -1.05 16.12 -15.22
N ILE A 133 0.04 15.54 -14.76
CA ILE A 133 1.20 16.26 -14.17
C ILE A 133 2.20 16.63 -15.26
N HIS A 134 2.64 17.89 -15.27
CA HIS A 134 3.56 18.38 -16.29
C HIS A 134 5.05 18.22 -15.91
N ASP A 135 5.36 18.05 -14.63
CA ASP A 135 6.72 17.82 -14.15
C ASP A 135 7.21 16.42 -14.54
N SER A 136 7.93 16.35 -15.66
CA SER A 136 8.42 15.08 -16.22
C SER A 136 9.41 14.36 -15.31
N HIS A 137 10.18 15.07 -14.48
CA HIS A 137 11.08 14.42 -13.53
C HIS A 137 10.29 13.75 -12.40
N PHE A 138 9.28 14.41 -11.85
CA PHE A 138 8.40 13.85 -10.84
C PHE A 138 7.64 12.64 -11.39
N THR A 139 7.02 12.76 -12.58
CA THR A 139 6.24 11.67 -13.18
C THR A 139 7.10 10.44 -13.47
N ALA A 140 8.30 10.62 -14.02
CA ALA A 140 9.22 9.51 -14.29
C ALA A 140 9.67 8.81 -12.99
N ALA A 141 10.00 9.57 -11.95
CA ALA A 141 10.40 9.01 -10.66
C ALA A 141 9.27 8.23 -10.00
N LEU A 142 8.03 8.77 -10.02
CA LEU A 142 6.89 8.12 -9.41
C LEU A 142 6.44 6.88 -10.20
N ALA A 143 6.50 6.92 -11.53
CA ALA A 143 6.22 5.76 -12.39
C ALA A 143 7.18 4.61 -12.10
N ALA A 144 8.49 4.87 -12.00
CA ALA A 144 9.48 3.85 -11.68
C ALA A 144 9.22 3.20 -10.30
N ARG A 145 8.84 4.00 -9.29
CA ARG A 145 8.43 3.47 -7.97
C ARG A 145 7.17 2.61 -8.05
N ALA A 146 6.19 3.04 -8.86
CA ALA A 146 4.96 2.29 -9.06
C ALA A 146 5.21 0.94 -9.71
N ASP A 147 6.07 0.88 -10.73
CA ASP A 147 6.43 -0.36 -11.40
C ASP A 147 7.17 -1.31 -10.45
N ALA A 148 8.12 -0.81 -9.68
CA ALA A 148 8.82 -1.60 -8.66
C ALA A 148 7.86 -2.17 -7.59
N ALA A 149 6.91 -1.37 -7.09
CA ALA A 149 5.93 -1.82 -6.12
C ALA A 149 4.97 -2.88 -6.70
N GLN A 150 4.60 -2.75 -7.98
CA GLN A 150 3.81 -3.75 -8.68
C GLN A 150 4.53 -5.09 -8.80
N GLU A 151 5.76 -5.09 -9.29
CA GLU A 151 6.58 -6.30 -9.43
C GLU A 151 6.78 -6.98 -8.08
N LEU A 152 7.08 -6.20 -7.05
CA LEU A 152 7.23 -6.69 -5.69
C LEU A 152 5.96 -7.37 -5.19
N ALA A 153 4.79 -6.75 -5.33
CA ALA A 153 3.52 -7.30 -4.87
C ALA A 153 3.17 -8.61 -5.58
N LEU A 154 3.37 -8.69 -6.91
CA LEU A 154 3.12 -9.89 -7.70
C LEU A 154 4.06 -11.03 -7.34
N SER A 155 5.34 -10.74 -7.13
CA SER A 155 6.34 -11.74 -6.76
C SER A 155 6.10 -12.30 -5.36
N TRP A 156 5.77 -11.44 -4.39
CA TRP A 156 5.47 -11.84 -3.03
C TRP A 156 4.20 -12.69 -2.91
N GLU A 157 3.11 -12.29 -3.56
CA GLU A 157 1.89 -13.11 -3.57
C GLU A 157 2.19 -14.51 -4.10
N LYS A 158 2.86 -14.61 -5.25
CA LYS A 158 3.25 -15.89 -5.84
C LYS A 158 4.10 -16.72 -4.87
N ARG A 159 5.06 -16.09 -4.20
CA ARG A 159 5.95 -16.74 -3.22
C ARG A 159 5.17 -17.26 -2.00
N ILE A 160 4.27 -16.45 -1.44
CA ILE A 160 3.49 -16.81 -0.25
C ILE A 160 2.49 -17.93 -0.55
N LEU A 161 1.87 -17.92 -1.74
CA LEU A 161 0.86 -18.92 -2.10
C LEU A 161 1.46 -20.25 -2.59
N SER A 162 2.69 -20.23 -3.13
CA SER A 162 3.33 -21.40 -3.75
C SER A 162 3.51 -22.63 -2.83
N PRO A 163 3.95 -22.49 -1.57
CA PRO A 163 4.20 -23.65 -0.70
C PRO A 163 2.94 -24.45 -0.36
N ILE A 164 1.78 -23.83 -0.39
CA ILE A 164 0.51 -24.39 0.10
C ILE A 164 -0.32 -24.96 -1.05
N ALA A 165 -0.21 -24.39 -2.24
CA ALA A 165 -0.77 -25.00 -3.44
C ALA A 165 -0.19 -26.39 -3.73
N LEU A 166 1.01 -26.67 -3.22
CA LEU A 166 1.71 -27.97 -3.36
C LEU A 166 1.49 -28.93 -2.18
N ALA A 167 1.01 -28.46 -1.03
CA ALA A 167 0.89 -29.27 0.19
C ALA A 167 -0.45 -29.99 0.36
N GLY A 168 -1.21 -30.21 -0.72
CA GLY A 168 -2.28 -31.20 -0.70
C GLY A 168 -3.63 -30.74 -0.17
N THR A 169 -4.05 -29.52 -0.39
CA THR A 169 -5.47 -29.16 -0.27
C THR A 169 -6.33 -29.70 -1.41
N LEU A 170 -5.76 -30.58 -2.25
CA LEU A 170 -6.43 -31.28 -3.35
C LEU A 170 -6.43 -32.80 -3.16
N SER A 171 -6.29 -33.29 -1.92
CA SER A 171 -6.52 -34.72 -1.59
C SER A 171 -7.81 -34.92 -0.85
#